data_dec038440e8869558a53b47ac80f5f8e
#
_entry.id   dec038440e8869558a53b47ac80f5f8e
#
_cell.length_a   1.000
_cell.length_b   1.000
_cell.length_c   1.000
_cell.angle_alpha   90.00
_cell.angle_beta   90.00
_cell.angle_gamma   90.00
#
_symmetry.space_group_name_H-M   'P 1'
#
loop_
_entity.id
_entity.type
_entity.pdbx_description
1 polymer ?
#
loop_
_entity_poly.entity_id
_entity_poly.type
_entity_poly.pdbx_seq_one_letter_code
_entity_poly.pdbx_strand_id
1 'polypeptide(L)'
;MELTELNKGPNIEKNIKLNRKFLQFKKLISELKKHQASNEIVAAINHHIDKINSFSNSEKELSKRIKRGQSDILKLVEKELNLVTKNHYRNTLLAVGIATGVAVGITIGSSTGNMSLLAMGITIGMAIGMAAGTSKDKKAKDSGKQLDLEIKN
;
A
#
# COMPACT_ATOMS: atom_id res chain seq x y z
N MET A 1 19.73 -12.35 -10.72
CA MET A 1 18.69 -12.00 -11.72
C MET A 1 18.34 -10.53 -11.54
N GLU A 2 18.21 -9.76 -12.62
CA GLU A 2 17.88 -8.34 -12.50
C GLU A 2 16.39 -8.09 -12.67
N LEU A 3 15.90 -7.01 -12.03
CA LEU A 3 14.51 -6.57 -12.23
C LEU A 3 14.34 -5.94 -13.61
N THR A 4 13.35 -6.43 -14.35
CA THR A 4 12.97 -5.93 -15.69
C THR A 4 12.60 -4.45 -15.61
N GLU A 5 12.89 -3.69 -16.67
CA GLU A 5 12.48 -2.30 -16.75
C GLU A 5 11.00 -2.17 -17.13
N LEU A 6 10.37 -1.17 -16.55
CA LEU A 6 8.98 -0.82 -16.86
C LEU A 6 8.96 0.09 -18.10
N ASN A 7 8.39 -0.39 -19.19
CA ASN A 7 8.30 0.34 -20.45
C ASN A 7 7.17 1.37 -20.41
N LYS A 8 7.49 2.60 -20.83
CA LYS A 8 6.52 3.69 -20.92
C LYS A 8 5.82 3.63 -22.27
N GLY A 9 4.56 3.20 -22.27
CA GLY A 9 3.73 3.23 -23.49
C GLY A 9 3.44 4.68 -23.95
N PRO A 10 3.17 4.89 -25.25
CA PRO A 10 3.09 6.21 -25.89
C PRO A 10 1.97 7.13 -25.36
N ASN A 11 0.95 6.60 -24.67
CA ASN A 11 -0.20 7.37 -24.21
C ASN A 11 -0.19 7.65 -22.69
N ILE A 12 0.81 7.16 -21.94
CA ILE A 12 0.85 7.31 -20.46
C ILE A 12 0.98 8.78 -20.07
N GLU A 13 1.70 9.60 -20.85
CA GLU A 13 1.93 11.01 -20.56
C GLU A 13 0.68 11.88 -20.67
N LYS A 14 -0.24 11.52 -21.58
CA LYS A 14 -1.45 12.30 -21.84
C LYS A 14 -2.48 12.20 -20.70
N ASN A 15 -2.43 11.12 -19.91
CA ASN A 15 -3.34 10.91 -18.80
C ASN A 15 -2.63 11.10 -17.46
N ILE A 16 -2.87 12.24 -16.81
CA ILE A 16 -2.23 12.63 -15.53
C ILE A 16 -2.39 11.55 -14.44
N LYS A 17 -3.58 10.93 -14.34
CA LYS A 17 -3.85 9.89 -13.33
C LYS A 17 -3.07 8.61 -13.63
N LEU A 18 -3.00 8.20 -14.89
CA LEU A 18 -2.26 7.02 -15.32
C LEU A 18 -0.75 7.25 -15.16
N ASN A 19 -0.25 8.40 -15.57
CA ASN A 19 1.16 8.78 -15.42
C ASN A 19 1.59 8.78 -13.94
N ARG A 20 0.77 9.32 -13.03
CA ARG A 20 1.06 9.28 -11.59
C ARG A 20 1.19 7.84 -11.07
N LYS A 21 0.28 6.94 -11.44
CA LYS A 21 0.35 5.52 -11.05
C LYS A 21 1.58 4.83 -11.62
N PHE A 22 1.90 5.12 -12.88
CA PHE A 22 3.09 4.58 -13.54
C PHE A 22 4.37 5.03 -12.85
N LEU A 23 4.50 6.31 -12.54
CA LEU A 23 5.66 6.86 -11.82
C LEU A 23 5.79 6.28 -10.40
N GLN A 24 4.65 6.09 -9.72
CA GLN A 24 4.61 5.46 -8.41
C GLN A 24 5.06 3.99 -8.47
N PHE A 25 4.62 3.24 -9.49
CA PHE A 25 5.07 1.87 -9.72
C PHE A 25 6.56 1.82 -10.09
N LYS A 26 7.02 2.72 -10.97
CA LYS A 26 8.44 2.84 -11.31
C LYS A 26 9.31 3.12 -10.07
N LYS A 27 8.84 4.01 -9.18
CA LYS A 27 9.53 4.28 -7.92
C LYS A 27 9.56 3.05 -7.02
N LEU A 28 8.46 2.25 -6.95
CA LEU A 28 8.45 0.99 -6.20
C LEU A 28 9.56 0.04 -6.71
N ILE A 29 9.63 -0.18 -8.03
CA ILE A 29 10.66 -1.05 -8.61
C ILE A 29 12.07 -0.52 -8.32
N SER A 30 12.30 0.80 -8.40
CA SER A 30 13.60 1.40 -8.09
C SER A 30 13.99 1.25 -6.61
N GLU A 31 13.03 1.31 -5.70
CA GLU A 31 13.28 1.06 -4.27
C GLU A 31 13.61 -0.41 -4.02
N LEU A 32 12.88 -1.33 -4.65
CA LEU A 32 13.14 -2.77 -4.50
C LEU A 32 14.50 -3.20 -5.04
N LYS A 33 15.04 -2.52 -6.05
CA LYS A 33 16.43 -2.76 -6.53
C LYS A 33 17.51 -2.51 -5.48
N LYS A 34 17.22 -1.71 -4.45
CA LYS A 34 18.15 -1.44 -3.35
C LYS A 34 18.22 -2.56 -2.30
N HIS A 35 17.25 -3.47 -2.33
CA HIS A 35 17.15 -4.58 -1.39
C HIS A 35 17.54 -5.90 -2.06
N GLN A 36 18.26 -6.74 -1.30
CA GLN A 36 18.58 -8.09 -1.77
C GLN A 36 17.34 -8.97 -1.71
N ALA A 37 16.89 -9.46 -2.87
CA ALA A 37 15.78 -10.39 -3.01
C ALA A 37 16.25 -11.71 -3.61
N SER A 38 15.63 -12.82 -3.23
CA SER A 38 15.91 -14.11 -3.85
C SER A 38 15.52 -14.11 -5.33
N ASN A 39 16.12 -15.03 -6.11
CA ASN A 39 15.77 -15.16 -7.54
C ASN A 39 14.29 -15.44 -7.76
N GLU A 40 13.62 -16.12 -6.84
CA GLU A 40 12.19 -16.42 -6.89
C GLU A 40 11.35 -15.16 -6.75
N ILE A 41 11.71 -14.28 -5.81
CA ILE A 41 11.02 -12.99 -5.61
C ILE A 41 11.23 -12.09 -6.83
N VAL A 42 12.46 -12.02 -7.34
CA VAL A 42 12.77 -11.26 -8.56
C VAL A 42 11.98 -11.77 -9.77
N ALA A 43 11.87 -13.09 -9.94
CA ALA A 43 11.08 -13.69 -11.02
C ALA A 43 9.58 -13.36 -10.90
N ALA A 44 9.02 -13.42 -9.68
CA ALA A 44 7.63 -13.05 -9.42
C ALA A 44 7.37 -11.56 -9.72
N ILE A 45 8.28 -10.67 -9.33
CA ILE A 45 8.17 -9.24 -9.63
C ILE A 45 8.23 -9.02 -11.15
N ASN A 46 9.19 -9.64 -11.85
CA ASN A 46 9.35 -9.52 -13.29
C ASN A 46 8.09 -9.99 -14.03
N HIS A 47 7.46 -11.07 -13.59
CA HIS A 47 6.19 -11.54 -14.16
C HIS A 47 5.09 -10.45 -14.12
N HIS A 48 4.98 -9.68 -13.02
CA HIS A 48 4.04 -8.56 -12.95
C HIS A 48 4.43 -7.41 -13.88
N ILE A 49 5.74 -7.12 -14.00
CA ILE A 49 6.24 -6.07 -14.90
C ILE A 49 5.95 -6.46 -16.36
N ASP A 50 6.22 -7.69 -16.75
CA ASP A 50 6.00 -8.20 -18.11
C ASP A 50 4.52 -8.15 -18.50
N LYS A 51 3.61 -8.49 -17.59
CA LYS A 51 2.17 -8.34 -17.79
C LYS A 51 1.73 -6.89 -18.01
N ILE A 52 2.42 -5.93 -17.44
CA ILE A 52 2.16 -4.51 -17.66
C ILE A 52 2.77 -4.07 -18.99
N ASN A 53 4.02 -4.46 -19.27
CA ASN A 53 4.74 -4.11 -20.50
C ASN A 53 4.10 -4.67 -21.78
N SER A 54 3.50 -5.87 -21.69
CA SER A 54 2.85 -6.51 -22.84
C SER A 54 1.47 -5.93 -23.18
N PHE A 55 0.99 -4.94 -22.40
CA PHE A 55 -0.37 -4.44 -22.56
C PHE A 55 -0.41 -3.04 -23.22
N SER A 56 -1.14 -2.92 -24.35
CA SER A 56 -1.23 -1.67 -25.13
C SER A 56 -2.67 -1.18 -25.44
N ASN A 57 -3.71 -1.94 -25.10
CA ASN A 57 -5.04 -1.75 -25.72
C ASN A 57 -6.01 -0.80 -25.02
N SER A 58 -5.84 -0.45 -23.72
CA SER A 58 -6.76 0.44 -23.02
C SER A 58 -6.11 1.07 -21.79
N GLU A 59 -6.17 2.41 -21.68
CA GLU A 59 -5.65 3.15 -20.52
C GLU A 59 -6.31 2.73 -19.20
N LYS A 60 -7.61 2.47 -19.22
CA LYS A 60 -8.37 2.05 -18.04
C LYS A 60 -7.90 0.68 -17.53
N GLU A 61 -7.69 -0.25 -18.45
CA GLU A 61 -7.21 -1.59 -18.11
C GLU A 61 -5.74 -1.57 -17.68
N LEU A 62 -4.89 -0.78 -18.36
CA LEU A 62 -3.51 -0.56 -17.95
C LEU A 62 -3.43 0.01 -16.53
N SER A 63 -4.28 1.00 -16.20
CA SER A 63 -4.38 1.56 -14.85
C SER A 63 -4.75 0.52 -13.79
N LYS A 64 -5.66 -0.42 -14.12
CA LYS A 64 -6.02 -1.53 -13.21
C LYS A 64 -4.85 -2.52 -13.05
N ARG A 65 -4.17 -2.86 -14.13
CA ARG A 65 -3.03 -3.79 -14.10
C ARG A 65 -1.87 -3.23 -13.29
N ILE A 66 -1.53 -1.96 -13.47
CA ILE A 66 -0.53 -1.27 -12.65
C ILE A 66 -0.93 -1.33 -11.16
N LYS A 67 -2.19 -1.00 -10.83
CA LYS A 67 -2.67 -1.02 -9.45
C LYS A 67 -2.62 -2.42 -8.85
N ARG A 68 -3.05 -3.46 -9.60
CA ARG A 68 -3.00 -4.85 -9.14
C ARG A 68 -1.56 -5.32 -8.97
N GLY A 69 -0.71 -5.15 -10.00
CA GLY A 69 0.69 -5.53 -9.93
C GLY A 69 1.42 -4.87 -8.77
N GLN A 70 1.16 -3.56 -8.52
CA GLN A 70 1.70 -2.85 -7.36
C GLN A 70 1.24 -3.47 -6.04
N SER A 71 -0.06 -3.77 -5.91
CA SER A 71 -0.60 -4.40 -4.69
C SER A 71 -0.02 -5.79 -4.45
N ASP A 72 0.10 -6.59 -5.50
CA ASP A 72 0.59 -7.96 -5.40
C ASP A 72 2.09 -8.00 -5.07
N ILE A 73 2.89 -7.12 -5.70
CA ILE A 73 4.31 -6.96 -5.38
C ILE A 73 4.48 -6.49 -3.93
N LEU A 74 3.70 -5.51 -3.45
CA LEU A 74 3.80 -5.03 -2.08
C LEU A 74 3.47 -6.13 -1.07
N LYS A 75 2.42 -6.94 -1.31
CA LYS A 75 2.09 -8.09 -0.46
C LYS A 75 3.20 -9.14 -0.45
N LEU A 76 3.80 -9.40 -1.62
CA LEU A 76 4.90 -10.35 -1.73
C LEU A 76 6.12 -9.89 -0.92
N VAL A 77 6.56 -8.65 -1.08
CA VAL A 77 7.75 -8.15 -0.38
C VAL A 77 7.51 -7.91 1.11
N GLU A 78 6.27 -7.62 1.51
CA GLU A 78 5.87 -7.58 2.91
C GLU A 78 5.99 -8.96 3.55
N LYS A 79 5.46 -9.99 2.88
CA LYS A 79 5.47 -11.37 3.37
C LYS A 79 6.86 -11.97 3.42
N GLU A 80 7.64 -11.83 2.35
CA GLU A 80 8.92 -12.54 2.18
C GLU A 80 10.13 -11.76 2.71
N LEU A 81 10.08 -10.41 2.67
CA LEU A 81 11.19 -9.54 3.04
C LEU A 81 10.88 -8.66 4.27
N ASN A 82 9.63 -8.68 4.77
CA ASN A 82 9.12 -7.76 5.79
C ASN A 82 9.30 -6.28 5.40
N LEU A 83 9.28 -5.96 4.09
CA LEU A 83 9.39 -4.61 3.59
C LEU A 83 8.01 -3.98 3.47
N VAL A 84 7.84 -2.80 4.05
CA VAL A 84 6.58 -2.04 4.02
C VAL A 84 6.79 -0.64 3.47
N THR A 85 5.75 -0.03 2.93
CA THR A 85 5.78 1.37 2.49
C THR A 85 5.68 2.33 3.67
N LYS A 86 6.02 3.61 3.43
CA LYS A 86 5.78 4.67 4.44
C LYS A 86 4.32 4.70 4.85
N ASN A 87 4.08 4.90 6.13
CA ASN A 87 2.73 4.99 6.74
C ASN A 87 1.86 3.73 6.56
N HIS A 88 2.43 2.58 6.21
CA HIS A 88 1.70 1.33 6.01
C HIS A 88 0.94 0.93 7.28
N TYR A 89 1.64 0.78 8.39
CA TYR A 89 1.02 0.39 9.67
C TYR A 89 0.09 1.47 10.21
N ARG A 90 0.46 2.76 10.07
CA ARG A 90 -0.40 3.87 10.47
C ARG A 90 -1.74 3.82 9.75
N ASN A 91 -1.74 3.67 8.44
CA ASN A 91 -2.97 3.65 7.66
C ASN A 91 -3.81 2.39 7.94
N THR A 92 -3.17 1.23 8.06
CA THR A 92 -3.84 -0.04 8.35
C THR A 92 -4.45 -0.03 9.75
N LEU A 93 -3.67 0.34 10.78
CA LEU A 93 -4.15 0.34 12.16
C LEU A 93 -5.13 1.48 12.44
N LEU A 94 -5.04 2.60 11.73
CA LEU A 94 -6.07 3.64 11.76
C LEU A 94 -7.42 3.10 11.28
N ALA A 95 -7.43 2.39 10.14
CA ALA A 95 -8.66 1.79 9.61
C ALA A 95 -9.24 0.73 10.57
N VAL A 96 -8.40 -0.13 11.14
CA VAL A 96 -8.80 -1.12 12.16
C VAL A 96 -9.33 -0.42 13.42
N GLY A 97 -8.65 0.62 13.90
CA GLY A 97 -9.06 1.40 15.05
C GLY A 97 -10.44 2.06 14.87
N ILE A 98 -10.69 2.65 13.67
CA ILE A 98 -12.01 3.20 13.33
C ILE A 98 -13.07 2.09 13.36
N ALA A 99 -12.83 0.96 12.69
CA ALA A 99 -13.79 -0.14 12.62
C ALA A 99 -14.13 -0.69 14.03
N THR A 100 -13.10 -0.88 14.86
CA THR A 100 -13.28 -1.32 16.26
C THR A 100 -14.00 -0.26 17.08
N GLY A 101 -13.65 1.01 16.94
CA GLY A 101 -14.29 2.13 17.62
C GLY A 101 -15.77 2.27 17.27
N VAL A 102 -16.14 2.06 15.99
CA VAL A 102 -17.54 2.00 15.54
C VAL A 102 -18.28 0.86 16.25
N ALA A 103 -17.72 -0.36 16.23
CA ALA A 103 -18.36 -1.52 16.85
C ALA A 103 -18.61 -1.32 18.34
N VAL A 104 -17.59 -0.86 19.07
CA VAL A 104 -17.70 -0.56 20.52
C VAL A 104 -18.68 0.58 20.76
N GLY A 105 -18.60 1.67 19.98
CA GLY A 105 -19.47 2.83 20.12
C GLY A 105 -20.96 2.50 19.89
N ILE A 106 -21.26 1.65 18.89
CA ILE A 106 -22.64 1.16 18.65
C ILE A 106 -23.12 0.32 19.83
N THR A 107 -22.30 -0.63 20.31
CA THR A 107 -22.68 -1.53 21.41
C THR A 107 -23.01 -0.75 22.68
N ILE A 108 -22.14 0.17 23.09
CA ILE A 108 -22.36 0.99 24.28
C ILE A 108 -23.50 1.98 24.06
N GLY A 109 -23.54 2.65 22.90
CA GLY A 109 -24.58 3.63 22.58
C GLY A 109 -25.98 3.02 22.58
N SER A 110 -26.15 1.82 22.02
CA SER A 110 -27.42 1.09 22.02
C SER A 110 -27.80 0.64 23.43
N SER A 111 -26.87 0.15 24.24
CA SER A 111 -27.13 -0.32 25.61
C SER A 111 -27.53 0.81 26.56
N THR A 112 -27.02 2.02 26.35
CA THR A 112 -27.27 3.19 27.19
C THR A 112 -28.35 4.12 26.63
N GLY A 113 -28.87 3.87 25.42
CA GLY A 113 -29.79 4.75 24.71
C GLY A 113 -29.15 6.07 24.24
N ASN A 114 -27.83 6.18 24.27
CA ASN A 114 -27.09 7.39 23.91
C ASN A 114 -26.14 7.16 22.73
N MET A 115 -26.63 7.41 21.52
CA MET A 115 -25.85 7.25 20.28
C MET A 115 -24.70 8.25 20.12
N SER A 116 -24.60 9.30 20.96
CA SER A 116 -23.43 10.20 20.94
C SER A 116 -22.13 9.47 21.31
N LEU A 117 -22.23 8.34 22.03
CA LEU A 117 -21.09 7.48 22.37
C LEU A 117 -20.44 6.81 21.15
N LEU A 118 -21.15 6.73 20.01
CA LEU A 118 -20.56 6.29 18.74
C LEU A 118 -19.41 7.21 18.30
N ALA A 119 -19.62 8.52 18.36
CA ALA A 119 -18.57 9.48 17.99
C ALA A 119 -17.34 9.38 18.90
N MET A 120 -17.55 9.18 20.20
CA MET A 120 -16.47 8.95 21.16
C MET A 120 -15.70 7.65 20.84
N GLY A 121 -16.41 6.56 20.55
CA GLY A 121 -15.81 5.29 20.16
C GLY A 121 -14.91 5.43 18.93
N ILE A 122 -15.39 6.10 17.89
CA ILE A 122 -14.62 6.37 16.66
C ILE A 122 -13.35 7.19 17.00
N THR A 123 -13.48 8.28 17.74
CA THR A 123 -12.36 9.16 18.09
C THR A 123 -11.27 8.43 18.88
N ILE A 124 -11.66 7.64 19.86
CA ILE A 124 -10.73 6.85 20.69
C ILE A 124 -10.07 5.76 19.81
N GLY A 125 -10.85 5.06 18.99
CA GLY A 125 -10.33 4.04 18.08
C GLY A 125 -9.32 4.60 17.08
N MET A 126 -9.59 5.78 16.51
CA MET A 126 -8.65 6.51 15.64
C MET A 126 -7.34 6.85 16.35
N ALA A 127 -7.44 7.41 17.56
CA ALA A 127 -6.26 7.82 18.34
C ALA A 127 -5.36 6.61 18.66
N ILE A 128 -5.94 5.51 19.13
CA ILE A 128 -5.22 4.26 19.44
C ILE A 128 -4.60 3.67 18.17
N GLY A 129 -5.39 3.56 17.09
CA GLY A 129 -4.92 3.00 15.81
C GLY A 129 -3.77 3.82 15.22
N MET A 130 -3.87 5.14 15.25
CA MET A 130 -2.82 6.04 14.76
C MET A 130 -1.54 5.94 15.60
N ALA A 131 -1.65 5.95 16.93
CA ALA A 131 -0.49 5.87 17.82
C ALA A 131 0.26 4.54 17.65
N ALA A 132 -0.48 3.41 17.66
CA ALA A 132 0.09 2.08 17.45
C ALA A 132 0.71 1.93 16.06
N GLY A 133 0.03 2.44 15.03
CA GLY A 133 0.52 2.39 13.65
C GLY A 133 1.79 3.20 13.45
N THR A 134 1.84 4.42 13.96
CA THR A 134 3.03 5.29 13.88
C THR A 134 4.23 4.66 14.60
N SER A 135 4.00 4.04 15.77
CA SER A 135 5.05 3.33 16.50
C SER A 135 5.61 2.16 15.67
N LYS A 136 4.75 1.37 15.00
CA LYS A 136 5.18 0.27 14.13
C LYS A 136 5.92 0.78 12.88
N ASP A 137 5.44 1.85 12.24
CA ASP A 137 6.11 2.47 11.09
C ASP A 137 7.51 2.97 11.46
N LYS A 138 7.65 3.57 12.66
CA LYS A 138 8.96 3.98 13.18
C LYS A 138 9.90 2.78 13.35
N LYS A 139 9.44 1.70 13.96
CA LYS A 139 10.24 0.47 14.12
C LYS A 139 10.67 -0.10 12.76
N ALA A 140 9.76 -0.15 11.78
CA ALA A 140 10.09 -0.61 10.43
C ALA A 140 11.16 0.27 9.78
N LYS A 141 11.08 1.60 9.95
CA LYS A 141 12.08 2.54 9.46
C LYS A 141 13.44 2.33 10.13
N ASP A 142 13.46 2.26 11.46
CA ASP A 142 14.70 2.10 12.26
C ASP A 142 15.39 0.74 11.97
N SER A 143 14.61 -0.27 11.58
CA SER A 143 15.11 -1.60 11.17
C SER A 143 15.50 -1.70 9.70
N GLY A 144 15.45 -0.61 8.91
CA GLY A 144 15.70 -0.64 7.47
C GLY A 144 14.67 -1.43 6.66
N LYS A 145 13.50 -1.67 7.23
CA LYS A 145 12.38 -2.42 6.61
C LYS A 145 11.32 -1.52 5.98
N GLN A 146 11.58 -0.22 5.87
CA GLN A 146 10.65 0.73 5.26
C GLN A 146 11.21 1.23 3.93
N LEU A 147 10.45 1.00 2.85
CA LEU A 147 10.71 1.55 1.53
C LEU A 147 10.53 3.07 1.54
N ASP A 148 11.39 3.81 0.82
CA ASP A 148 11.23 5.27 0.66
C ASP A 148 10.12 5.62 -0.34
N LEU A 149 8.97 5.04 -0.13
CA LEU A 149 7.78 5.17 -0.96
C LEU A 149 6.52 5.27 -0.11
N GLU A 150 5.68 6.25 -0.40
CA GLU A 150 4.31 6.34 0.12
C GLU A 150 3.31 6.05 -1.01
N ILE A 151 2.36 5.14 -0.77
CA ILE A 151 1.29 4.84 -1.73
C ILE A 151 0.15 5.82 -1.51
N LYS A 152 -0.08 6.70 -2.49
CA LYS A 152 -1.23 7.60 -2.52
C LYS A 152 -2.27 7.05 -3.50
N ASN A 153 -3.47 6.78 -3.01
CA ASN A 153 -4.61 6.31 -3.81
C ASN A 153 -5.21 7.43 -4.66
#